data_3e87c89ce266de14aecfede08b84e870
#
_entry.id   3e87c89ce266de14aecfede08b84e870
#
_cell.length_a   1.000
_cell.length_b   1.000
_cell.length_c   1.000
_cell.angle_alpha   90.00
_cell.angle_beta   90.00
_cell.angle_gamma   90.00
#
_symmetry.space_group_name_H-M   'P 1'
#
loop_
_entity.id
_entity.type
_entity.pdbx_description
1 polymer ?
#
loop_
_entity_poly.entity_id
_entity_poly.type
_entity_poly.pdbx_seq_one_letter_code
_entity_poly.pdbx_strand_id
1 'polypeptide(L)'
;MRAVPLTLAVLLLVSAVAGSGPALAPNGPPQQVAQGPSPDAALTPAAPDSTPALGASGASGPPNAQLSGPSGPSERLINVLAVPDGEATRSTLETEYVELGSGLGFSADVTDVRLRTESVIERVDATETREARQRYLLQAVSGVEQRVVALRSRQRQAFTAYGQGELPPRQLLYELALIDAEARELEERRSRLQTLARSTSGFSISASRFGNIELELNTLTGPVRGYAAAVLRGEATAGRFFVQTGSNSVALAVIRDGTYVREVYRGSLRGENSNSFSLAEAVNATEQAYPTVADLRLRDDTLGNPDSDSARVTIEHRRGRLVAFVDSGSKRVFQEYQYRPIDQVVTRSPASATRDAMNLTAHRTYPGGPVRLQLNSTETGEPIDAQITVGPAGGRSTVVGQTGPDGSLWTLAPNGSYQVTAIDGSAVVILSVQPTSTPAVYGTRNESNGTGTATPERSA
;
A
#
# COMPACT_ATOMS: atom_id res chain seq x y z
N MET A 1 -32.63 -32.05 -45.74
CA MET A 1 -32.94 -30.72 -45.20
C MET A 1 -31.65 -29.87 -45.32
N ARG A 2 -31.74 -28.77 -46.08
CA ARG A 2 -30.58 -27.98 -46.52
C ARG A 2 -30.17 -27.02 -45.42
N ALA A 3 -28.88 -27.01 -45.03
CA ALA A 3 -28.31 -26.01 -44.17
C ALA A 3 -27.90 -24.75 -44.96
N VAL A 4 -28.28 -23.58 -44.49
CA VAL A 4 -27.93 -22.26 -45.03
C VAL A 4 -26.76 -21.72 -44.20
N PRO A 5 -25.65 -21.27 -44.80
CA PRO A 5 -24.60 -20.62 -44.04
C PRO A 5 -24.92 -19.13 -43.89
N LEU A 6 -24.84 -18.64 -42.64
CA LEU A 6 -24.94 -17.22 -42.28
C LEU A 6 -23.54 -16.58 -42.43
N THR A 7 -23.36 -15.78 -43.46
CA THR A 7 -22.17 -14.93 -43.65
C THR A 7 -22.35 -13.63 -42.88
N LEU A 8 -21.53 -13.41 -41.86
CA LEU A 8 -21.42 -12.16 -41.10
C LEU A 8 -20.41 -11.24 -41.79
N ALA A 9 -20.88 -10.19 -42.41
CA ALA A 9 -20.03 -9.12 -42.99
C ALA A 9 -19.67 -8.11 -41.90
N VAL A 10 -18.40 -8.01 -41.58
CA VAL A 10 -17.83 -6.97 -40.69
C VAL A 10 -17.44 -5.78 -41.57
N LEU A 11 -18.11 -4.68 -41.38
CA LEU A 11 -17.82 -3.41 -42.04
C LEU A 11 -16.77 -2.64 -41.21
N LEU A 12 -15.54 -2.55 -41.70
CA LEU A 12 -14.48 -1.71 -41.16
C LEU A 12 -14.64 -0.29 -41.74
N LEU A 13 -15.09 0.66 -40.92
CA LEU A 13 -15.03 2.08 -41.20
C LEU A 13 -13.71 2.66 -40.72
N VAL A 14 -12.78 2.91 -41.63
CA VAL A 14 -11.58 3.70 -41.41
C VAL A 14 -11.92 5.16 -41.69
N SER A 15 -12.00 5.99 -40.64
CA SER A 15 -12.09 7.45 -40.78
C SER A 15 -10.72 8.07 -40.64
N ALA A 16 -10.12 8.49 -41.75
CA ALA A 16 -8.95 9.36 -41.76
C ALA A 16 -9.40 10.81 -41.56
N VAL A 17 -9.00 11.45 -40.47
CA VAL A 17 -9.12 12.89 -40.27
C VAL A 17 -7.75 13.50 -40.49
N ALA A 18 -7.57 14.19 -41.62
CA ALA A 18 -6.47 15.09 -41.86
C ALA A 18 -6.81 16.46 -41.24
N GLY A 19 -6.07 16.84 -40.21
CA GLY A 19 -6.14 18.18 -39.61
C GLY A 19 -4.84 18.93 -39.82
N SER A 20 -4.87 19.90 -40.73
CA SER A 20 -3.83 20.89 -40.98
C SER A 20 -3.80 21.92 -39.83
N GLY A 21 -2.70 22.03 -39.09
CA GLY A 21 -2.43 23.09 -38.13
C GLY A 21 -1.46 24.12 -38.73
N PRO A 22 -1.58 25.41 -38.41
CA PRO A 22 -0.65 26.44 -38.89
C PRO A 22 0.62 26.51 -38.05
N ALA A 23 1.71 26.67 -38.77
CA ALA A 23 3.04 26.97 -38.23
C ALA A 23 3.07 28.37 -37.65
N LEU A 24 3.66 28.52 -36.47
CA LEU A 24 4.13 29.80 -35.91
C LEU A 24 5.61 29.73 -35.63
N ALA A 25 6.32 30.71 -36.18
CA ALA A 25 7.76 30.90 -36.16
C ALA A 25 8.31 31.41 -34.80
N PRO A 26 9.62 31.34 -34.57
CA PRO A 26 10.24 31.58 -33.26
C PRO A 26 10.58 33.05 -33.04
N ASN A 27 10.42 33.56 -31.82
CA ASN A 27 10.95 34.86 -31.44
C ASN A 27 11.74 34.83 -30.15
N GLY A 28 12.99 35.23 -30.28
CA GLY A 28 13.74 36.23 -29.51
C GLY A 28 14.23 35.85 -28.10
N PRO A 29 15.45 36.31 -27.74
CA PRO A 29 16.13 35.96 -26.48
C PRO A 29 15.63 36.77 -25.29
N PRO A 30 15.87 36.32 -24.03
CA PRO A 30 15.42 37.02 -22.84
C PRO A 30 16.27 38.23 -22.52
N GLN A 31 15.61 39.36 -22.24
CA GLN A 31 16.22 40.56 -21.70
C GLN A 31 16.61 40.38 -20.23
N GLN A 32 17.86 40.68 -19.93
CA GLN A 32 18.38 40.94 -18.61
C GLN A 32 17.75 42.23 -18.07
N VAL A 33 17.22 42.18 -16.86
CA VAL A 33 16.89 43.39 -16.06
C VAL A 33 17.87 43.48 -14.91
N ALA A 34 18.36 44.71 -14.80
CA ALA A 34 19.48 45.17 -13.99
C ALA A 34 19.32 45.02 -12.48
N GLN A 35 20.46 44.78 -11.84
CA GLN A 35 20.69 44.92 -10.41
C GLN A 35 20.65 46.40 -9.99
N GLY A 36 19.97 46.72 -8.88
CA GLY A 36 20.10 47.97 -8.14
C GLY A 36 20.53 47.70 -6.71
N PRO A 37 21.21 48.59 -6.05
CA PRO A 37 22.17 48.29 -4.98
C PRO A 37 21.57 48.26 -3.57
N SER A 38 22.22 47.50 -2.69
CA SER A 38 22.07 47.51 -1.23
C SER A 38 22.51 48.81 -0.61
N PRO A 39 22.00 49.20 0.56
CA PRO A 39 22.84 49.91 1.54
C PRO A 39 22.99 49.10 2.84
N ASP A 40 24.28 49.01 3.22
CA ASP A 40 24.77 48.79 4.58
C ASP A 40 24.22 49.80 5.57
N ALA A 41 23.96 49.36 6.80
CA ALA A 41 24.39 50.10 8.01
C ALA A 41 24.16 49.22 9.26
N ALA A 42 25.26 48.93 9.89
CA ALA A 42 25.37 48.40 11.24
C ALA A 42 24.79 49.36 12.29
N LEU A 43 24.36 48.83 13.44
CA LEU A 43 24.59 49.39 14.79
C LEU A 43 24.07 48.37 15.85
N THR A 44 25.03 47.82 16.61
CA THR A 44 24.82 47.31 17.98
C THR A 44 24.94 48.49 18.93
N PRO A 45 24.23 48.50 20.09
CA PRO A 45 24.97 48.32 21.33
C PRO A 45 24.22 47.60 22.50
N ALA A 46 25.03 46.84 23.25
CA ALA A 46 25.18 46.80 24.70
C ALA A 46 24.00 46.46 25.63
N ALA A 47 24.22 45.40 26.40
CA ALA A 47 23.56 45.07 27.66
C ALA A 47 23.91 46.05 28.79
N PRO A 48 23.16 46.05 29.88
CA PRO A 48 23.83 45.94 31.18
C PRO A 48 23.22 44.84 32.11
N ASP A 49 24.15 44.29 32.89
CA ASP A 49 24.00 43.50 34.10
C ASP A 49 23.05 44.08 35.13
N SER A 50 22.35 43.19 35.85
CA SER A 50 22.11 43.33 37.31
C SER A 50 21.49 42.08 37.88
N THR A 51 22.18 41.31 38.67
CA THR A 51 21.73 40.51 39.83
C THR A 51 21.93 41.34 41.10
N PRO A 52 21.42 40.95 42.32
CA PRO A 52 20.64 39.77 42.77
C PRO A 52 19.50 40.12 43.73
N ALA A 53 18.61 39.13 44.07
CA ALA A 53 18.04 39.04 45.42
C ALA A 53 17.50 37.63 45.72
N LEU A 54 17.92 37.11 46.86
CA LEU A 54 17.50 35.91 47.56
C LEU A 54 16.06 35.98 48.07
N GLY A 55 15.33 34.87 48.04
CA GLY A 55 14.03 34.73 48.72
C GLY A 55 13.43 33.35 48.66
N ALA A 56 13.76 32.50 49.64
CA ALA A 56 12.98 31.50 50.39
C ALA A 56 12.00 30.54 49.69
N SER A 57 12.33 29.27 49.84
CA SER A 57 11.51 28.12 50.30
C SER A 57 10.06 27.97 49.85
N GLY A 58 9.85 26.91 49.05
CA GLY A 58 8.57 26.26 48.86
C GLY A 58 8.81 24.86 48.26
N ALA A 59 8.94 23.87 49.09
CA ALA A 59 9.01 22.48 48.68
C ALA A 59 7.68 22.03 48.12
N SER A 60 7.61 21.87 46.83
CA SER A 60 6.53 21.10 46.15
C SER A 60 7.20 19.90 45.52
N GLY A 61 6.87 18.71 46.03
CA GLY A 61 7.37 17.44 45.51
C GLY A 61 7.03 17.23 44.04
N PRO A 62 7.81 16.41 43.33
CA PRO A 62 7.57 16.15 41.92
C PRO A 62 6.20 15.46 41.75
N PRO A 63 5.43 15.81 40.68
CA PRO A 63 4.22 15.07 40.36
C PRO A 63 4.61 13.61 40.10
N ASN A 64 3.95 12.69 40.76
CA ASN A 64 4.03 11.25 40.53
C ASN A 64 3.93 11.01 39.04
N ALA A 65 5.06 10.65 38.40
CA ALA A 65 5.04 9.97 37.14
C ALA A 65 4.42 8.60 37.40
N GLN A 66 3.13 8.48 37.11
CA GLN A 66 2.50 7.17 37.00
C GLN A 66 3.26 6.40 35.95
N LEU A 67 4.09 5.46 36.40
CA LEU A 67 4.64 4.41 35.57
C LEU A 67 3.44 3.64 35.03
N SER A 68 3.03 3.95 33.81
CA SER A 68 2.07 3.14 33.05
C SER A 68 2.66 1.74 33.00
N GLY A 69 2.07 0.79 33.71
CA GLY A 69 2.40 -0.61 33.61
C GLY A 69 2.31 -1.09 32.17
N PRO A 70 2.91 -2.23 31.79
CA PRO A 70 2.86 -2.73 30.43
C PRO A 70 1.41 -2.90 30.01
N SER A 71 0.99 -2.16 28.95
CA SER A 71 -0.33 -2.28 28.36
C SER A 71 -0.65 -3.74 28.06
N GLY A 72 -1.84 -4.21 28.41
CA GLY A 72 -2.27 -5.58 28.07
C GLY A 72 -2.25 -5.82 26.56
N PRO A 73 -2.25 -7.09 26.10
CA PRO A 73 -2.20 -7.43 24.67
C PRO A 73 -3.27 -6.72 23.82
N SER A 74 -4.44 -6.46 24.39
CA SER A 74 -5.56 -5.75 23.74
C SER A 74 -5.32 -4.26 23.52
N GLU A 75 -4.37 -3.64 24.23
CA GLU A 75 -4.04 -2.22 24.08
C GLU A 75 -2.81 -1.97 23.22
N ARG A 76 -2.04 -3.01 22.93
CA ARG A 76 -0.85 -2.89 22.08
C ARG A 76 -1.23 -2.65 20.62
N LEU A 77 -0.47 -1.80 19.93
CA LEU A 77 -0.61 -1.61 18.49
C LEU A 77 -0.14 -2.87 17.76
N ILE A 78 -0.81 -3.19 16.65
CA ILE A 78 -0.33 -4.19 15.71
C ILE A 78 0.78 -3.57 14.88
N ASN A 79 1.93 -4.26 14.82
CA ASN A 79 3.04 -3.88 13.97
C ASN A 79 2.65 -3.95 12.49
N VAL A 80 3.28 -3.12 11.67
CA VAL A 80 3.06 -3.05 10.23
C VAL A 80 4.39 -3.04 9.48
N LEU A 81 4.46 -3.75 8.38
CA LEU A 81 5.55 -3.55 7.42
C LEU A 81 5.38 -2.14 6.83
N ALA A 82 6.44 -1.33 6.80
CA ALA A 82 6.38 0.05 6.33
C ALA A 82 7.49 0.32 5.32
N VAL A 83 7.23 1.24 4.39
CA VAL A 83 8.30 1.87 3.59
C VAL A 83 9.10 2.74 4.56
N PRO A 84 10.43 2.55 4.69
CA PRO A 84 11.25 3.39 5.57
C PRO A 84 11.19 4.86 5.16
N ASP A 85 11.18 5.77 6.13
CA ASP A 85 11.10 7.22 5.86
C ASP A 85 12.21 7.70 4.93
N GLY A 86 13.43 7.16 5.05
CA GLY A 86 14.56 7.49 4.17
C GLY A 86 14.48 6.89 2.76
N GLU A 87 13.60 5.91 2.51
CA GLU A 87 13.37 5.29 1.21
C GLU A 87 12.07 5.80 0.54
N ALA A 88 11.18 6.45 1.30
CA ALA A 88 9.91 6.94 0.80
C ALA A 88 10.14 8.09 -0.21
N THR A 89 9.71 7.89 -1.45
CA THR A 89 9.86 8.86 -2.54
C THR A 89 8.63 9.73 -2.72
N ARG A 90 7.44 9.15 -2.60
CA ARG A 90 6.17 9.86 -2.77
C ARG A 90 5.04 9.20 -1.98
N SER A 91 4.12 10.02 -1.48
CA SER A 91 2.90 9.56 -0.83
C SER A 91 1.70 10.44 -1.18
N THR A 92 0.53 9.85 -1.32
CA THR A 92 -0.74 10.53 -1.57
C THR A 92 -1.93 9.78 -1.01
N LEU A 93 -3.05 10.50 -0.84
CA LEU A 93 -4.38 9.93 -0.75
C LEU A 93 -5.11 10.21 -2.07
N GLU A 94 -5.52 9.16 -2.75
CA GLU A 94 -6.21 9.25 -4.04
C GLU A 94 -7.61 8.65 -3.92
N THR A 95 -8.57 9.25 -4.59
CA THR A 95 -9.92 8.69 -4.70
C THR A 95 -10.07 8.08 -6.09
N GLU A 96 -10.22 6.75 -6.12
CA GLU A 96 -10.50 6.01 -7.34
C GLU A 96 -12.01 5.82 -7.48
N TYR A 97 -12.52 6.06 -8.67
CA TYR A 97 -13.92 5.89 -9.05
C TYR A 97 -14.02 5.38 -10.47
N VAL A 98 -15.16 4.83 -10.82
CA VAL A 98 -15.39 4.31 -12.17
C VAL A 98 -15.40 5.48 -13.16
N GLU A 99 -14.43 5.48 -14.06
CA GLU A 99 -14.44 6.28 -15.29
C GLU A 99 -14.68 5.35 -16.49
N LEU A 100 -15.66 5.63 -17.32
CA LEU A 100 -16.06 4.73 -18.41
C LEU A 100 -14.88 4.39 -19.35
N GLY A 101 -14.04 5.37 -19.68
CA GLY A 101 -12.87 5.16 -20.53
C GLY A 101 -11.84 4.23 -19.90
N SER A 102 -11.44 4.51 -18.68
CA SER A 102 -10.48 3.69 -17.92
C SER A 102 -11.03 2.30 -17.63
N GLY A 103 -12.34 2.19 -17.29
CA GLY A 103 -12.99 0.91 -17.02
C GLY A 103 -13.07 0.01 -18.26
N LEU A 104 -13.41 0.58 -19.41
CA LEU A 104 -13.43 -0.16 -20.68
C LEU A 104 -12.03 -0.59 -21.11
N GLY A 105 -11.02 0.28 -20.97
CA GLY A 105 -9.63 -0.05 -21.24
C GLY A 105 -9.15 -1.19 -20.35
N PHE A 106 -9.38 -1.11 -19.05
CA PHE A 106 -9.04 -2.15 -18.09
C PHE A 106 -9.69 -3.51 -18.43
N SER A 107 -10.99 -3.49 -18.74
CA SER A 107 -11.73 -4.71 -19.10
C SER A 107 -11.23 -5.31 -20.41
N ALA A 108 -10.83 -4.50 -21.38
CA ALA A 108 -10.24 -4.96 -22.63
C ALA A 108 -8.88 -5.61 -22.39
N ASP A 109 -8.00 -5.00 -21.58
CA ASP A 109 -6.69 -5.54 -21.23
C ASP A 109 -6.80 -6.88 -20.49
N VAL A 110 -7.70 -6.98 -19.50
CA VAL A 110 -7.95 -8.24 -18.77
C VAL A 110 -8.52 -9.31 -19.71
N THR A 111 -9.41 -8.96 -20.62
CA THR A 111 -9.98 -9.89 -21.61
C THR A 111 -8.89 -10.43 -22.55
N ASP A 112 -7.97 -9.59 -23.01
CA ASP A 112 -6.85 -10.02 -23.85
C ASP A 112 -5.94 -11.03 -23.13
N VAL A 113 -5.62 -10.77 -21.84
CA VAL A 113 -4.86 -11.72 -21.01
C VAL A 113 -5.59 -13.06 -20.87
N ARG A 114 -6.90 -13.03 -20.65
CA ARG A 114 -7.73 -14.25 -20.55
C ARG A 114 -7.76 -15.02 -21.87
N LEU A 115 -7.95 -14.35 -23.01
CA LEU A 115 -7.91 -14.99 -24.33
C LEU A 115 -6.57 -15.66 -24.61
N ARG A 116 -5.45 -15.04 -24.21
CA ARG A 116 -4.12 -15.65 -24.30
C ARG A 116 -4.02 -16.89 -23.41
N THR A 117 -4.61 -16.89 -22.23
CA THR A 117 -4.66 -18.05 -21.34
C THR A 117 -5.41 -19.21 -22.02
N GLU A 118 -6.62 -18.96 -22.51
CA GLU A 118 -7.42 -19.97 -23.20
C GLU A 118 -6.71 -20.52 -24.45
N SER A 119 -6.12 -19.67 -25.27
CA SER A 119 -5.37 -20.07 -26.47
C SER A 119 -4.19 -21.00 -26.16
N VAL A 120 -3.47 -20.78 -25.04
CA VAL A 120 -2.37 -21.66 -24.63
C VAL A 120 -2.89 -22.99 -24.16
N ILE A 121 -3.95 -23.02 -23.35
CA ILE A 121 -4.55 -24.25 -22.83
C ILE A 121 -5.12 -25.08 -23.98
N GLU A 122 -5.90 -24.47 -24.87
CA GLU A 122 -6.47 -25.14 -26.04
C GLU A 122 -5.39 -25.79 -26.92
N ARG A 123 -4.28 -25.08 -27.15
CA ARG A 123 -3.15 -25.64 -27.93
C ARG A 123 -2.56 -26.88 -27.29
N VAL A 124 -2.46 -26.93 -25.97
CA VAL A 124 -1.96 -28.11 -25.24
C VAL A 124 -2.98 -29.24 -25.33
N ASP A 125 -4.25 -28.92 -25.14
CA ASP A 125 -5.32 -29.93 -25.05
C ASP A 125 -5.66 -30.56 -26.41
N ALA A 126 -5.67 -29.75 -27.48
CA ALA A 126 -5.91 -30.23 -28.86
C ALA A 126 -4.74 -31.00 -29.45
N THR A 127 -3.64 -31.25 -28.73
CA THR A 127 -2.47 -31.94 -29.23
C THR A 127 -2.70 -33.45 -29.18
N GLU A 128 -2.71 -34.13 -30.33
CA GLU A 128 -3.00 -35.58 -30.47
C GLU A 128 -1.83 -36.48 -30.02
N THR A 129 -0.56 -36.05 -30.30
CA THR A 129 0.59 -36.89 -29.98
C THR A 129 1.14 -36.56 -28.59
N ARG A 130 1.53 -37.60 -27.87
CA ARG A 130 2.05 -37.50 -26.50
C ARG A 130 3.31 -36.64 -26.44
N GLU A 131 4.25 -36.85 -27.35
CA GLU A 131 5.52 -36.14 -27.40
C GLU A 131 5.35 -34.66 -27.70
N ALA A 132 4.42 -34.29 -28.57
CA ALA A 132 4.08 -32.90 -28.84
C ALA A 132 3.39 -32.27 -27.63
N ARG A 133 2.46 -32.98 -26.97
CA ARG A 133 1.77 -32.49 -25.75
C ARG A 133 2.77 -32.23 -24.63
N GLN A 134 3.74 -33.10 -24.39
CA GLN A 134 4.80 -32.90 -23.41
C GLN A 134 5.63 -31.64 -23.70
N ARG A 135 6.03 -31.44 -24.97
CA ARG A 135 6.77 -30.22 -25.37
C ARG A 135 5.97 -28.94 -25.15
N TYR A 136 4.70 -28.92 -25.56
CA TYR A 136 3.83 -27.75 -25.36
C TYR A 136 3.55 -27.47 -23.88
N LEU A 137 3.41 -28.49 -23.04
CA LEU A 137 3.29 -28.32 -21.59
C LEU A 137 4.54 -27.65 -21.00
N LEU A 138 5.74 -28.14 -21.33
CA LEU A 138 6.99 -27.54 -20.85
C LEU A 138 7.12 -26.08 -21.32
N GLN A 139 6.81 -25.83 -22.58
CA GLN A 139 6.86 -24.48 -23.16
C GLN A 139 5.82 -23.55 -22.47
N ALA A 140 4.62 -24.03 -22.23
CA ALA A 140 3.56 -23.26 -21.59
C ALA A 140 3.91 -22.90 -20.14
N VAL A 141 4.48 -23.84 -19.36
CA VAL A 141 4.94 -23.60 -17.99
C VAL A 141 6.11 -22.59 -17.99
N SER A 142 7.10 -22.77 -18.87
CA SER A 142 8.19 -21.79 -19.00
C SER A 142 7.69 -20.40 -19.42
N GLY A 143 6.64 -20.35 -20.23
CA GLY A 143 5.97 -19.09 -20.60
C GLY A 143 5.33 -18.37 -19.39
N VAL A 144 4.77 -19.12 -18.44
CA VAL A 144 4.26 -18.54 -17.18
C VAL A 144 5.41 -17.98 -16.35
N GLU A 145 6.50 -18.72 -16.17
CA GLU A 145 7.70 -18.27 -15.44
C GLU A 145 8.27 -16.98 -16.01
N GLN A 146 8.43 -16.90 -17.35
CA GLN A 146 8.91 -15.69 -18.03
C GLN A 146 7.96 -14.51 -17.80
N ARG A 147 6.66 -14.74 -17.81
CA ARG A 147 5.68 -13.67 -17.60
C ARG A 147 5.69 -13.16 -16.16
N VAL A 148 5.90 -14.02 -15.16
CA VAL A 148 6.11 -13.63 -13.76
C VAL A 148 7.30 -12.65 -13.65
N VAL A 149 8.43 -12.96 -14.28
CA VAL A 149 9.61 -12.07 -14.30
C VAL A 149 9.28 -10.71 -14.95
N ALA A 150 8.55 -10.73 -16.07
CA ALA A 150 8.11 -9.50 -16.75
C ALA A 150 7.18 -8.64 -15.88
N LEU A 151 6.22 -9.25 -15.19
CA LEU A 151 5.31 -8.55 -14.29
C LEU A 151 6.04 -7.92 -13.09
N ARG A 152 7.02 -8.61 -12.52
CA ARG A 152 7.88 -8.04 -11.47
C ARG A 152 8.67 -6.82 -11.96
N SER A 153 9.18 -6.87 -13.19
CA SER A 153 9.88 -5.74 -13.79
C SER A 153 8.94 -4.55 -13.99
N ARG A 154 7.74 -4.81 -14.54
CA ARG A 154 6.69 -3.80 -14.73
C ARG A 154 6.28 -3.14 -13.40
N GLN A 155 6.11 -3.94 -12.35
CA GLN A 155 5.79 -3.44 -11.01
C GLN A 155 6.87 -2.48 -10.48
N ARG A 156 8.15 -2.84 -10.58
CA ARG A 156 9.25 -1.97 -10.14
C ARG A 156 9.31 -0.68 -10.95
N GLN A 157 9.12 -0.75 -12.27
CA GLN A 157 9.06 0.44 -13.14
C GLN A 157 7.92 1.37 -12.72
N ALA A 158 6.73 0.83 -12.41
CA ALA A 158 5.60 1.62 -11.94
C ALA A 158 5.89 2.32 -10.60
N PHE A 159 6.56 1.66 -9.65
CA PHE A 159 6.97 2.28 -8.38
C PHE A 159 7.94 3.43 -8.60
N THR A 160 8.95 3.21 -9.46
CA THR A 160 9.97 4.22 -9.77
C THR A 160 9.34 5.43 -10.48
N ALA A 161 8.55 5.21 -11.52
CA ALA A 161 7.89 6.27 -12.28
C ALA A 161 6.94 7.12 -11.40
N TYR A 162 6.19 6.47 -10.50
CA TYR A 162 5.36 7.20 -9.53
C TYR A 162 6.22 8.01 -8.55
N GLY A 163 7.29 7.42 -8.01
CA GLY A 163 8.21 8.08 -7.09
C GLY A 163 8.86 9.32 -7.70
N GLN A 164 9.19 9.29 -8.99
CA GLN A 164 9.75 10.39 -9.77
C GLN A 164 8.71 11.43 -10.22
N GLY A 165 7.42 11.16 -10.00
CA GLY A 165 6.34 12.05 -10.41
C GLY A 165 5.91 11.93 -11.87
N GLU A 166 6.50 10.99 -12.61
CA GLU A 166 6.18 10.71 -14.02
C GLU A 166 4.83 10.00 -14.18
N LEU A 167 4.44 9.20 -13.16
CA LEU A 167 3.19 8.48 -13.14
C LEU A 167 2.23 9.10 -12.11
N PRO A 168 1.01 9.52 -12.49
CA PRO A 168 0.01 9.99 -11.53
C PRO A 168 -0.52 8.84 -10.63
N PRO A 169 -1.07 9.14 -9.43
CA PRO A 169 -1.54 8.13 -8.48
C PRO A 169 -2.55 7.14 -9.07
N ARG A 170 -3.53 7.64 -9.82
CA ARG A 170 -4.55 6.80 -10.48
C ARG A 170 -3.95 5.84 -11.48
N GLN A 171 -2.98 6.31 -12.27
CA GLN A 171 -2.31 5.45 -13.24
C GLN A 171 -1.48 4.38 -12.54
N LEU A 172 -0.85 4.68 -11.38
CA LEU A 172 -0.19 3.65 -10.58
C LEU A 172 -1.18 2.60 -10.08
N LEU A 173 -2.34 3.02 -9.54
CA LEU A 173 -3.38 2.08 -9.09
C LEU A 173 -3.90 1.22 -10.25
N TYR A 174 -4.12 1.81 -11.43
CA TYR A 174 -4.49 1.09 -12.65
C TYR A 174 -3.43 0.04 -13.03
N GLU A 175 -2.15 0.43 -13.08
CA GLU A 175 -1.05 -0.48 -13.40
C GLU A 175 -0.95 -1.65 -12.40
N LEU A 176 -1.09 -1.37 -11.10
CA LEU A 176 -1.04 -2.40 -10.07
C LEU A 176 -2.28 -3.31 -10.10
N ALA A 177 -3.45 -2.76 -10.40
CA ALA A 177 -4.68 -3.53 -10.59
C ALA A 177 -4.58 -4.46 -11.81
N LEU A 178 -3.96 -3.99 -12.90
CA LEU A 178 -3.76 -4.79 -14.10
C LEU A 178 -2.74 -5.90 -13.88
N ILE A 179 -1.64 -5.62 -13.12
CA ILE A 179 -0.68 -6.64 -12.71
C ILE A 179 -1.36 -7.72 -11.83
N ASP A 180 -2.21 -7.33 -10.88
CA ASP A 180 -2.99 -8.25 -10.04
C ASP A 180 -3.93 -9.12 -10.87
N ALA A 181 -4.66 -8.53 -11.79
CA ALA A 181 -5.58 -9.26 -12.66
C ALA A 181 -4.83 -10.26 -13.57
N GLU A 182 -3.72 -9.83 -14.18
CA GLU A 182 -2.90 -10.71 -15.00
C GLU A 182 -2.26 -11.84 -14.19
N ALA A 183 -1.79 -11.57 -12.97
CA ALA A 183 -1.24 -12.60 -12.09
C ALA A 183 -2.29 -13.66 -11.71
N ARG A 184 -3.55 -13.27 -11.50
CA ARG A 184 -4.67 -14.21 -11.26
C ARG A 184 -4.96 -15.08 -12.48
N GLU A 185 -4.96 -14.51 -13.67
CA GLU A 185 -5.15 -15.29 -14.91
C GLU A 185 -3.98 -16.25 -15.18
N LEU A 186 -2.75 -15.86 -14.82
CA LEU A 186 -1.60 -16.75 -14.87
C LEU A 186 -1.68 -17.89 -13.84
N GLU A 187 -2.25 -17.62 -12.66
CA GLU A 187 -2.50 -18.65 -11.64
C GLU A 187 -3.54 -19.66 -12.13
N GLU A 188 -4.61 -19.21 -12.76
CA GLU A 188 -5.58 -20.09 -13.40
C GLU A 188 -4.92 -20.95 -14.49
N ARG A 189 -4.10 -20.32 -15.35
CA ARG A 189 -3.30 -21.04 -16.35
C ARG A 189 -2.39 -22.09 -15.72
N ARG A 190 -1.64 -21.72 -14.67
CA ARG A 190 -0.76 -22.64 -13.93
C ARG A 190 -1.53 -23.87 -13.42
N SER A 191 -2.68 -23.63 -12.77
CA SER A 191 -3.53 -24.68 -12.21
C SER A 191 -4.03 -25.65 -13.29
N ARG A 192 -4.49 -25.11 -14.42
CA ARG A 192 -4.95 -25.92 -15.57
C ARG A 192 -3.81 -26.71 -16.22
N LEU A 193 -2.61 -26.08 -16.40
CA LEU A 193 -1.42 -26.78 -16.91
C LEU A 193 -0.97 -27.90 -15.96
N GLN A 194 -1.07 -27.72 -14.64
CA GLN A 194 -0.77 -28.76 -13.66
C GLN A 194 -1.72 -29.94 -13.80
N THR A 195 -3.00 -29.71 -14.03
CA THR A 195 -4.00 -30.76 -14.27
C THR A 195 -3.70 -31.49 -15.57
N LEU A 196 -3.41 -30.79 -16.66
CA LEU A 196 -3.05 -31.41 -17.95
C LEU A 196 -1.75 -32.24 -17.87
N ALA A 197 -0.75 -31.77 -17.11
CA ALA A 197 0.48 -32.51 -16.89
C ALA A 197 0.23 -33.83 -16.14
N ARG A 198 -0.62 -33.82 -15.10
CA ARG A 198 -0.99 -35.02 -14.34
C ARG A 198 -1.77 -36.03 -15.19
N SER A 199 -2.58 -35.58 -16.15
CA SER A 199 -3.35 -36.46 -17.05
C SER A 199 -2.53 -37.00 -18.21
N THR A 200 -1.29 -36.50 -18.44
CA THR A 200 -0.42 -36.95 -19.54
C THR A 200 0.41 -38.15 -19.11
N SER A 201 0.12 -39.33 -19.67
CA SER A 201 0.77 -40.61 -19.30
C SER A 201 2.28 -40.57 -19.49
N GLY A 202 3.06 -41.02 -18.47
CA GLY A 202 4.53 -41.10 -18.50
C GLY A 202 5.23 -39.72 -18.60
N PHE A 203 4.58 -38.67 -18.12
CA PHE A 203 5.11 -37.35 -18.03
C PHE A 203 4.83 -36.75 -16.65
N SER A 204 5.78 -36.05 -16.11
CA SER A 204 5.60 -35.31 -14.85
C SER A 204 6.41 -34.01 -14.86
N ILE A 205 5.82 -32.97 -14.30
CA ILE A 205 6.53 -31.75 -13.90
C ILE A 205 6.51 -31.74 -12.38
N SER A 206 7.63 -31.37 -11.75
CA SER A 206 7.73 -31.41 -10.28
C SER A 206 6.65 -30.52 -9.62
N ALA A 207 6.09 -30.99 -8.53
CA ALA A 207 5.11 -30.24 -7.75
C ALA A 207 5.74 -28.96 -7.17
N SER A 208 7.04 -29.01 -6.83
CA SER A 208 7.80 -27.84 -6.33
C SER A 208 7.86 -26.72 -7.39
N ARG A 209 8.04 -27.05 -8.68
CA ARG A 209 8.05 -26.04 -9.76
C ARG A 209 6.72 -25.29 -9.84
N PHE A 210 5.59 -26.01 -9.80
CA PHE A 210 4.27 -25.38 -9.78
C PHE A 210 4.02 -24.58 -8.50
N GLY A 211 4.46 -25.08 -7.34
CA GLY A 211 4.36 -24.38 -6.06
C GLY A 211 5.18 -23.09 -6.02
N ASN A 212 6.38 -23.09 -6.62
CA ASN A 212 7.19 -21.88 -6.73
C ASN A 212 6.52 -20.81 -7.61
N ILE A 213 5.97 -21.21 -8.76
CA ILE A 213 5.20 -20.31 -9.63
C ILE A 213 4.01 -19.72 -8.86
N GLU A 214 3.27 -20.53 -8.11
CA GLU A 214 2.14 -20.09 -7.28
C GLU A 214 2.54 -19.04 -6.27
N LEU A 215 3.59 -19.31 -5.49
CA LEU A 215 4.11 -18.35 -4.50
C LEU A 215 4.53 -17.03 -5.13
N GLU A 216 5.21 -17.10 -6.27
CA GLU A 216 5.64 -15.91 -7.00
C GLU A 216 4.47 -15.09 -7.56
N LEU A 217 3.45 -15.75 -8.12
CA LEU A 217 2.22 -15.08 -8.56
C LEU A 217 1.48 -14.44 -7.38
N ASN A 218 1.43 -15.12 -6.23
CA ASN A 218 0.85 -14.56 -5.01
C ASN A 218 1.53 -13.26 -4.55
N THR A 219 2.82 -13.06 -4.84
CA THR A 219 3.51 -11.79 -4.53
C THR A 219 3.12 -10.64 -5.45
N LEU A 220 2.54 -10.93 -6.60
CA LEU A 220 2.08 -9.95 -7.60
C LEU A 220 0.61 -9.58 -7.41
N THR A 221 -0.14 -10.38 -6.65
CA THR A 221 -1.53 -10.07 -6.26
C THR A 221 -1.59 -9.32 -4.94
N GLY A 222 -2.73 -8.69 -4.65
CA GLY A 222 -2.93 -8.04 -3.37
C GLY A 222 -4.37 -7.58 -3.14
N PRO A 223 -4.81 -7.47 -1.88
CA PRO A 223 -6.21 -7.15 -1.58
C PRO A 223 -6.60 -5.71 -1.94
N VAL A 224 -5.65 -4.76 -1.85
CA VAL A 224 -5.91 -3.36 -2.20
C VAL A 224 -5.92 -3.18 -3.71
N ARG A 225 -5.01 -3.82 -4.44
CA ARG A 225 -5.00 -3.88 -5.92
C ARG A 225 -6.26 -4.54 -6.47
N GLY A 226 -6.66 -5.67 -5.89
CA GLY A 226 -7.89 -6.38 -6.27
C GLY A 226 -9.14 -5.53 -6.04
N TYR A 227 -9.17 -4.70 -4.97
CA TYR A 227 -10.26 -3.75 -4.77
C TYR A 227 -10.24 -2.62 -5.81
N ALA A 228 -9.06 -2.08 -6.14
CA ALA A 228 -8.93 -1.10 -7.22
C ALA A 228 -9.40 -1.68 -8.57
N ALA A 229 -9.04 -2.93 -8.87
CA ALA A 229 -9.55 -3.65 -10.05
C ALA A 229 -11.08 -3.78 -10.06
N ALA A 230 -11.69 -4.07 -8.90
CA ALA A 230 -13.14 -4.18 -8.78
C ALA A 230 -13.83 -2.81 -8.98
N VAL A 231 -13.24 -1.71 -8.46
CA VAL A 231 -13.72 -0.34 -8.71
C VAL A 231 -13.63 -0.01 -10.19
N LEU A 232 -12.51 -0.30 -10.86
CA LEU A 232 -12.32 -0.05 -12.29
C LEU A 232 -13.34 -0.82 -13.17
N ARG A 233 -13.74 -2.03 -12.75
CA ARG A 233 -14.78 -2.82 -13.44
C ARG A 233 -16.22 -2.42 -13.09
N GLY A 234 -16.40 -1.48 -12.14
CA GLY A 234 -17.74 -1.11 -11.65
C GLY A 234 -18.38 -2.15 -10.73
N GLU A 235 -17.61 -3.10 -10.21
CA GLU A 235 -18.05 -4.17 -9.30
C GLU A 235 -18.00 -3.74 -7.83
N ALA A 236 -17.32 -2.63 -7.53
CA ALA A 236 -17.20 -2.05 -6.20
C ALA A 236 -17.41 -0.53 -6.25
N THR A 237 -17.82 0.03 -5.10
CA THR A 237 -17.98 1.48 -4.94
C THR A 237 -16.65 2.20 -4.97
N ALA A 238 -16.67 3.50 -5.32
CA ALA A 238 -15.50 4.36 -5.25
C ALA A 238 -14.81 4.27 -3.89
N GLY A 239 -13.48 4.19 -3.89
CA GLY A 239 -12.66 4.04 -2.69
C GLY A 239 -11.61 5.13 -2.57
N ARG A 240 -11.23 5.45 -1.34
CA ARG A 240 -10.10 6.33 -1.05
C ARG A 240 -8.89 5.47 -0.71
N PHE A 241 -7.85 5.60 -1.49
CA PHE A 241 -6.62 4.82 -1.39
C PHE A 241 -5.48 5.66 -0.82
N PHE A 242 -4.78 5.13 0.16
CA PHE A 242 -3.44 5.61 0.52
C PHE A 242 -2.43 4.90 -0.37
N VAL A 243 -1.51 5.67 -0.94
CA VAL A 243 -0.43 5.17 -1.81
C VAL A 243 0.87 5.80 -1.34
N GLN A 244 1.86 4.98 -1.02
CA GLN A 244 3.23 5.42 -0.72
C GLN A 244 4.22 4.49 -1.41
N THR A 245 5.23 5.05 -2.07
CA THR A 245 6.29 4.27 -2.73
C THR A 245 7.68 4.63 -2.23
N GLY A 246 8.58 3.70 -2.35
CA GLY A 246 10.03 3.86 -2.34
C GLY A 246 10.63 3.31 -3.63
N SER A 247 11.95 3.20 -3.73
CA SER A 247 12.64 2.76 -4.94
C SER A 247 12.24 1.35 -5.42
N ASN A 248 11.98 0.43 -4.49
CA ASN A 248 11.53 -0.94 -4.76
C ASN A 248 10.50 -1.37 -3.69
N SER A 249 9.61 -0.47 -3.33
CA SER A 249 8.63 -0.72 -2.28
C SER A 249 7.34 0.06 -2.52
N VAL A 250 6.23 -0.48 -2.03
CA VAL A 250 4.93 0.17 -2.04
C VAL A 250 4.16 -0.16 -0.79
N ALA A 251 3.43 0.81 -0.25
CA ALA A 251 2.41 0.62 0.76
C ALA A 251 1.09 1.19 0.24
N LEU A 252 0.07 0.35 0.25
CA LEU A 252 -1.29 0.68 -0.16
C LEU A 252 -2.24 0.42 1.01
N ALA A 253 -3.26 1.27 1.17
CA ALA A 253 -4.32 1.00 2.12
C ALA A 253 -5.66 1.55 1.63
N VAL A 254 -6.75 0.94 2.11
CA VAL A 254 -8.13 1.34 1.83
C VAL A 254 -9.01 0.95 3.02
N ILE A 255 -10.08 1.69 3.24
CA ILE A 255 -11.19 1.27 4.12
C ILE A 255 -12.34 0.87 3.20
N ARG A 256 -12.81 -0.38 3.34
CA ARG A 256 -13.94 -0.92 2.59
C ARG A 256 -14.79 -1.85 3.47
N ASP A 257 -16.08 -1.76 3.33
CA ASP A 257 -17.03 -2.66 4.02
C ASP A 257 -16.74 -2.82 5.52
N GLY A 258 -16.48 -1.70 6.22
CA GLY A 258 -16.15 -1.70 7.65
C GLY A 258 -14.80 -2.35 8.00
N THR A 259 -13.93 -2.57 7.01
CA THR A 259 -12.61 -3.19 7.19
C THR A 259 -11.51 -2.28 6.66
N TYR A 260 -10.50 -2.02 7.47
CA TYR A 260 -9.24 -1.44 7.04
C TYR A 260 -8.39 -2.55 6.41
N VAL A 261 -8.02 -2.36 5.16
CA VAL A 261 -7.17 -3.28 4.39
C VAL A 261 -5.87 -2.58 4.03
N ARG A 262 -4.76 -3.22 4.33
CA ARG A 262 -3.41 -2.73 4.03
C ARG A 262 -2.62 -3.78 3.28
N GLU A 263 -1.82 -3.33 2.33
CA GLU A 263 -0.93 -4.13 1.51
C GLU A 263 0.42 -3.43 1.40
N VAL A 264 1.51 -4.13 1.71
CA VAL A 264 2.88 -3.60 1.59
C VAL A 264 3.81 -4.61 0.96
N TYR A 265 4.66 -4.13 0.07
CA TYR A 265 5.77 -4.88 -0.52
C TYR A 265 7.07 -4.09 -0.33
N ARG A 266 8.13 -4.78 0.11
CA ARG A 266 9.48 -4.25 0.27
C ARG A 266 10.51 -5.16 -0.38
N GLY A 267 10.86 -4.88 -1.65
CA GLY A 267 11.82 -5.69 -2.40
C GLY A 267 13.24 -5.66 -1.84
N SER A 268 13.62 -4.62 -1.08
CA SER A 268 14.92 -4.54 -0.38
C SER A 268 15.10 -5.56 0.74
N LEU A 269 14.00 -6.22 1.18
CA LEU A 269 14.04 -7.28 2.19
C LEU A 269 14.15 -8.68 1.58
N ARG A 270 14.21 -8.81 0.26
CA ARG A 270 14.50 -10.08 -0.41
C ARG A 270 16.01 -10.29 -0.52
N GLY A 271 16.46 -11.47 -0.12
CA GLY A 271 17.85 -11.92 -0.21
C GLY A 271 18.08 -12.89 -1.37
N GLU A 272 19.29 -13.41 -1.46
CA GLU A 272 19.60 -14.54 -2.33
C GLU A 272 18.92 -15.80 -1.80
N ASN A 273 18.46 -16.64 -2.72
CA ASN A 273 17.73 -17.86 -2.38
C ASN A 273 18.52 -18.79 -1.45
N SER A 274 17.87 -19.37 -0.45
CA SER A 274 18.44 -20.33 0.48
C SER A 274 17.75 -21.69 0.36
N ASN A 275 18.50 -22.72 0.00
CA ASN A 275 18.00 -24.09 -0.18
C ASN A 275 17.63 -24.79 1.14
N SER A 276 17.63 -24.12 2.28
CA SER A 276 17.39 -24.69 3.60
C SER A 276 16.33 -23.95 4.41
N PHE A 277 15.28 -23.48 3.75
CA PHE A 277 14.21 -22.71 4.40
C PHE A 277 13.06 -23.63 4.82
N SER A 278 12.77 -23.72 6.11
CA SER A 278 11.65 -24.49 6.65
C SER A 278 10.42 -23.63 6.90
N LEU A 279 9.23 -24.25 6.83
CA LEU A 279 7.97 -23.56 7.17
C LEU A 279 7.94 -23.09 8.63
N ALA A 280 8.59 -23.84 9.54
CA ALA A 280 8.70 -23.44 10.94
C ALA A 280 9.55 -22.16 11.13
N GLU A 281 10.61 -21.99 10.33
CA GLU A 281 11.37 -20.74 10.31
C GLU A 281 10.55 -19.57 9.80
N ALA A 282 9.67 -19.79 8.79
CA ALA A 282 8.78 -18.76 8.28
C ALA A 282 7.76 -18.31 9.35
N VAL A 283 7.16 -19.26 10.07
CA VAL A 283 6.24 -18.96 11.18
C VAL A 283 6.96 -18.18 12.26
N ASN A 284 8.12 -18.65 12.71
CA ASN A 284 8.93 -17.99 13.75
C ASN A 284 9.33 -16.56 13.33
N ALA A 285 9.80 -16.36 12.10
CA ALA A 285 10.13 -15.03 11.58
C ALA A 285 8.91 -14.10 11.56
N THR A 286 7.72 -14.64 11.23
CA THR A 286 6.48 -13.86 11.26
C THR A 286 6.07 -13.49 12.69
N GLU A 287 6.16 -14.41 13.64
CA GLU A 287 5.82 -14.15 15.05
C GLU A 287 6.76 -13.13 15.68
N GLN A 288 8.06 -13.20 15.38
CA GLN A 288 9.03 -12.20 15.82
C GLN A 288 8.77 -10.81 15.25
N ALA A 289 8.38 -10.76 13.98
CA ALA A 289 8.04 -9.52 13.30
C ALA A 289 6.73 -8.90 13.82
N TYR A 290 5.74 -9.72 14.20
CA TYR A 290 4.42 -9.31 14.63
C TYR A 290 4.03 -9.88 16.02
N PRO A 291 4.75 -9.51 17.09
CA PRO A 291 4.54 -10.11 18.41
C PRO A 291 3.11 -9.92 18.94
N THR A 292 2.48 -8.76 18.69
CA THR A 292 1.08 -8.53 19.10
C THR A 292 0.11 -9.45 18.33
N VAL A 293 0.37 -9.77 17.07
CA VAL A 293 -0.45 -10.72 16.29
C VAL A 293 -0.25 -12.13 16.83
N ALA A 294 0.99 -12.51 17.15
CA ALA A 294 1.31 -13.81 17.75
C ALA A 294 0.57 -14.01 19.08
N ASP A 295 0.59 -13.01 19.97
CA ASP A 295 -0.14 -13.04 21.26
C ASP A 295 -1.66 -13.14 21.11
N LEU A 296 -2.22 -12.60 20.03
CA LEU A 296 -3.65 -12.59 19.75
C LEU A 296 -4.10 -13.70 18.79
N ARG A 297 -3.20 -14.60 18.38
CA ARG A 297 -3.43 -15.66 17.40
C ARG A 297 -4.58 -16.57 17.83
N LEU A 298 -5.41 -16.91 16.85
CA LEU A 298 -6.46 -17.93 16.94
C LEU A 298 -6.09 -19.20 16.17
N ARG A 299 -5.55 -19.02 14.96
CA ARG A 299 -5.03 -20.11 14.12
C ARG A 299 -4.04 -19.54 13.11
N ASP A 300 -3.23 -20.43 12.54
CA ASP A 300 -2.30 -20.11 11.45
C ASP A 300 -2.37 -21.20 10.36
N ASP A 301 -1.96 -20.80 9.16
CA ASP A 301 -1.77 -21.64 7.98
C ASP A 301 -0.51 -21.19 7.24
N THR A 302 0.24 -22.13 6.70
CA THR A 302 1.50 -21.85 6.02
C THR A 302 1.59 -22.58 4.69
N LEU A 303 1.88 -21.84 3.63
CA LEU A 303 2.10 -22.33 2.28
C LEU A 303 3.56 -22.11 1.87
N GLY A 304 4.20 -23.16 1.37
CA GLY A 304 5.57 -23.17 0.86
C GLY A 304 6.14 -24.57 0.81
N ASN A 305 7.34 -24.67 0.30
CA ASN A 305 8.14 -25.89 0.33
C ASN A 305 9.63 -25.52 0.54
N PRO A 306 10.51 -26.48 0.93
CA PRO A 306 11.92 -26.20 1.21
C PRO A 306 12.69 -25.56 0.05
N ASP A 307 12.29 -25.82 -1.18
CA ASP A 307 12.92 -25.31 -2.40
C ASP A 307 12.32 -23.98 -2.89
N SER A 308 11.39 -23.40 -2.12
CA SER A 308 10.74 -22.13 -2.50
C SER A 308 11.58 -20.93 -2.12
N ASP A 309 11.53 -19.87 -2.94
CA ASP A 309 12.17 -18.59 -2.66
C ASP A 309 11.51 -17.83 -1.50
N SER A 310 10.31 -18.25 -1.10
CA SER A 310 9.56 -17.66 0.00
C SER A 310 8.53 -18.63 0.56
N ALA A 311 7.95 -18.28 1.72
CA ALA A 311 6.77 -18.94 2.27
C ALA A 311 5.71 -17.89 2.62
N ARG A 312 4.43 -18.25 2.50
CA ARG A 312 3.30 -17.44 2.92
C ARG A 312 2.78 -17.99 4.26
N VAL A 313 2.74 -17.12 5.27
CA VAL A 313 2.17 -17.40 6.58
C VAL A 313 0.90 -16.58 6.76
N THR A 314 -0.20 -17.22 7.06
CA THR A 314 -1.48 -16.58 7.36
C THR A 314 -1.80 -16.77 8.83
N ILE A 315 -2.06 -15.69 9.55
CA ILE A 315 -2.44 -15.71 10.98
C ILE A 315 -3.80 -15.04 11.13
N GLU A 316 -4.80 -15.81 11.53
CA GLU A 316 -6.06 -15.28 12.02
C GLU A 316 -5.91 -14.92 13.50
N HIS A 317 -6.28 -13.72 13.88
CA HIS A 317 -6.14 -13.22 15.24
C HIS A 317 -7.38 -12.41 15.68
N ARG A 318 -7.55 -12.18 16.98
CA ARG A 318 -8.75 -11.53 17.53
C ARG A 318 -9.07 -10.16 16.95
N ARG A 319 -8.13 -9.47 16.31
CA ARG A 319 -8.32 -8.15 15.70
C ARG A 319 -8.20 -8.15 14.19
N GLY A 320 -8.36 -9.34 13.55
CA GLY A 320 -8.35 -9.47 12.10
C GLY A 320 -7.46 -10.60 11.59
N ARG A 321 -6.85 -10.39 10.43
CA ARG A 321 -5.99 -11.36 9.74
C ARG A 321 -4.73 -10.70 9.21
N LEU A 322 -3.61 -11.38 9.40
CA LEU A 322 -2.31 -11.09 8.79
C LEU A 322 -1.99 -12.15 7.76
N VAL A 323 -1.51 -11.75 6.57
CA VAL A 323 -0.83 -12.60 5.60
C VAL A 323 0.56 -12.02 5.40
N ALA A 324 1.59 -12.80 5.73
CA ALA A 324 2.98 -12.41 5.63
C ALA A 324 3.71 -13.31 4.63
N PHE A 325 4.55 -12.73 3.80
CA PHE A 325 5.46 -13.47 2.92
C PHE A 325 6.88 -13.32 3.44
N VAL A 326 7.49 -14.44 3.77
CA VAL A 326 8.84 -14.52 4.33
C VAL A 326 9.79 -15.00 3.25
N ASP A 327 10.86 -14.25 3.03
CA ASP A 327 11.89 -14.58 2.04
C ASP A 327 12.83 -15.65 2.57
N SER A 328 13.19 -16.64 1.73
CA SER A 328 14.01 -17.76 2.13
C SER A 328 15.47 -17.38 2.41
N GLY A 329 16.00 -16.39 1.71
CA GLY A 329 17.39 -15.94 1.87
C GLY A 329 17.57 -15.05 3.07
N SER A 330 16.80 -13.98 3.17
CA SER A 330 16.90 -13.00 4.25
C SER A 330 16.24 -13.43 5.56
N LYS A 331 15.35 -14.43 5.55
CA LYS A 331 14.50 -14.85 6.67
C LYS A 331 13.63 -13.70 7.22
N ARG A 332 13.28 -12.72 6.39
CA ARG A 332 12.49 -11.54 6.77
C ARG A 332 11.17 -11.49 6.03
N VAL A 333 10.15 -10.91 6.67
CA VAL A 333 8.90 -10.59 6.00
C VAL A 333 9.15 -9.45 5.02
N PHE A 334 8.92 -9.68 3.73
CA PHE A 334 9.09 -8.69 2.67
C PHE A 334 7.78 -8.18 2.09
N GLN A 335 6.67 -8.90 2.37
CA GLN A 335 5.33 -8.50 1.93
C GLN A 335 4.31 -8.86 3.01
N GLU A 336 3.33 -7.97 3.22
CA GLU A 336 2.22 -8.19 4.15
C GLU A 336 0.89 -7.76 3.57
N TYR A 337 -0.18 -8.47 3.97
CA TYR A 337 -1.56 -8.01 3.90
C TYR A 337 -2.16 -8.02 5.29
N GLN A 338 -2.81 -6.93 5.69
CA GLN A 338 -3.55 -6.86 6.94
C GLN A 338 -5.02 -6.53 6.67
N TYR A 339 -5.90 -7.28 7.30
CA TYR A 339 -7.34 -7.06 7.28
C TYR A 339 -7.76 -6.82 8.73
N ARG A 340 -8.24 -5.63 9.04
CA ARG A 340 -8.65 -5.25 10.40
C ARG A 340 -10.05 -4.67 10.37
N PRO A 341 -11.05 -5.32 11.02
CA PRO A 341 -12.34 -4.70 11.27
C PRO A 341 -12.14 -3.34 11.92
N ILE A 342 -12.84 -2.32 11.43
CA ILE A 342 -12.54 -0.93 11.79
C ILE A 342 -12.81 -0.66 13.27
N ASP A 343 -13.79 -1.34 13.87
CA ASP A 343 -14.13 -1.30 15.29
C ASP A 343 -13.06 -1.92 16.21
N GLN A 344 -12.16 -2.76 15.65
CA GLN A 344 -11.06 -3.40 16.36
C GLN A 344 -9.73 -2.62 16.23
N VAL A 345 -9.77 -1.47 15.56
CA VAL A 345 -8.57 -0.63 15.40
C VAL A 345 -8.30 0.17 16.69
N VAL A 346 -7.13 -0.03 17.25
CA VAL A 346 -6.67 0.76 18.41
C VAL A 346 -6.14 2.10 17.91
N THR A 347 -6.75 3.17 18.36
CA THR A 347 -6.32 4.55 18.12
C THR A 347 -5.63 5.12 19.34
N ARG A 348 -4.81 6.16 19.19
CA ARG A 348 -4.07 6.78 20.29
C ARG A 348 -4.06 8.30 20.17
N SER A 349 -3.80 8.93 21.32
CA SER A 349 -3.51 10.37 21.40
C SER A 349 -4.49 11.21 20.60
N PRO A 350 -5.78 11.31 21.01
CA PRO A 350 -6.75 12.13 20.30
C PRO A 350 -6.27 13.58 20.22
N ALA A 351 -6.53 14.23 19.08
CA ALA A 351 -6.39 15.65 18.91
C ALA A 351 -7.79 16.24 18.76
N SER A 352 -8.05 17.43 19.34
CA SER A 352 -9.37 18.06 19.25
C SER A 352 -9.26 19.57 19.04
N ALA A 353 -10.28 20.14 18.44
CA ALA A 353 -10.48 21.56 18.28
C ALA A 353 -11.97 21.89 18.49
N THR A 354 -12.23 23.05 19.08
CA THR A 354 -13.58 23.53 19.34
C THR A 354 -13.77 24.90 18.69
N ARG A 355 -14.85 25.04 17.93
CA ARG A 355 -15.28 26.30 17.32
C ARG A 355 -16.75 26.21 16.88
N ASP A 356 -17.45 27.34 16.86
CA ASP A 356 -18.84 27.48 16.40
C ASP A 356 -19.78 26.41 17.00
N ALA A 357 -19.72 26.24 18.35
CA ALA A 357 -20.44 25.23 19.12
C ALA A 357 -20.15 23.76 18.73
N MET A 358 -19.12 23.49 17.93
CA MET A 358 -18.67 22.16 17.51
C MET A 358 -17.36 21.77 18.18
N ASN A 359 -17.25 20.50 18.59
CA ASN A 359 -16.01 19.88 19.05
C ASN A 359 -15.65 18.75 18.09
N LEU A 360 -14.61 18.96 17.27
CA LEU A 360 -14.07 17.95 16.35
C LEU A 360 -12.88 17.25 17.01
N THR A 361 -12.96 15.93 17.14
CA THR A 361 -11.90 15.09 17.68
C THR A 361 -11.42 14.09 16.63
N ALA A 362 -10.10 13.99 16.45
CA ALA A 362 -9.43 12.99 15.60
C ALA A 362 -8.72 11.95 16.47
N HIS A 363 -9.19 10.71 16.43
CA HIS A 363 -8.53 9.55 17.04
C HIS A 363 -7.50 9.00 16.07
N ARG A 364 -6.22 9.24 16.36
CA ARG A 364 -5.11 9.13 15.40
C ARG A 364 -4.51 7.73 15.34
N THR A 365 -3.97 7.42 14.16
CA THR A 365 -3.01 6.35 13.92
C THR A 365 -1.84 6.87 13.08
N TYR A 366 -1.04 5.97 12.54
CA TYR A 366 0.14 6.24 11.71
C TYR A 366 -0.25 6.64 10.26
N PRO A 367 0.69 7.17 9.44
CA PRO A 367 0.44 7.48 8.03
C PRO A 367 -0.11 6.27 7.24
N GLY A 368 -1.20 6.50 6.50
CA GLY A 368 -1.94 5.44 5.80
C GLY A 368 -2.78 4.54 6.70
N GLY A 369 -2.73 4.74 8.02
CA GLY A 369 -3.61 4.05 8.96
C GLY A 369 -4.99 4.71 9.06
N PRO A 370 -5.98 4.01 9.66
CA PRO A 370 -7.33 4.54 9.80
C PRO A 370 -7.39 5.62 10.90
N VAL A 371 -8.17 6.66 10.67
CA VAL A 371 -8.44 7.76 11.62
C VAL A 371 -9.95 7.83 11.83
N ARG A 372 -10.38 7.84 13.08
CA ARG A 372 -11.76 8.12 13.43
C ARG A 372 -11.92 9.61 13.74
N LEU A 373 -12.79 10.27 13.02
CA LEU A 373 -13.21 11.65 13.26
C LEU A 373 -14.52 11.62 13.99
N GLN A 374 -14.64 12.38 15.08
CA GLN A 374 -15.84 12.49 15.91
C GLN A 374 -16.21 13.94 16.02
N LEU A 375 -17.46 14.29 15.72
CA LEU A 375 -17.99 15.64 15.81
C LEU A 375 -19.19 15.68 16.73
N ASN A 376 -19.11 16.48 17.79
CA ASN A 376 -20.18 16.64 18.75
C ASN A 376 -20.46 18.11 19.03
N SER A 377 -21.68 18.44 19.39
CA SER A 377 -22.04 19.75 19.93
C SER A 377 -21.33 19.99 21.27
N THR A 378 -20.80 21.19 21.48
CA THR A 378 -20.23 21.58 22.78
C THR A 378 -21.30 21.96 23.80
N GLU A 379 -22.51 22.28 23.35
CA GLU A 379 -23.61 22.71 24.19
C GLU A 379 -24.41 21.51 24.73
N THR A 380 -24.73 20.54 23.85
CA THR A 380 -25.58 19.38 24.19
C THR A 380 -24.80 18.09 24.35
N GLY A 381 -23.55 18.01 23.78
CA GLY A 381 -22.78 16.78 23.69
C GLY A 381 -23.28 15.81 22.63
N GLU A 382 -24.37 16.14 21.93
CA GLU A 382 -24.94 15.27 20.89
C GLU A 382 -24.06 15.20 19.63
N PRO A 383 -24.12 14.10 18.88
CA PRO A 383 -23.39 13.98 17.61
C PRO A 383 -23.94 14.96 16.55
N ILE A 384 -23.06 15.47 15.70
CA ILE A 384 -23.40 16.37 14.59
C ILE A 384 -23.07 15.67 13.27
N ASP A 385 -24.03 15.65 12.32
CA ASP A 385 -23.80 15.21 10.94
C ASP A 385 -23.30 16.40 10.12
N ALA A 386 -22.04 16.34 9.70
CA ALA A 386 -21.37 17.43 8.97
C ALA A 386 -20.49 16.90 7.86
N GLN A 387 -20.29 17.73 6.84
CA GLN A 387 -19.36 17.45 5.77
C GLN A 387 -17.91 17.57 6.28
N ILE A 388 -17.10 16.56 6.02
CA ILE A 388 -15.69 16.52 6.39
C ILE A 388 -14.81 16.68 5.15
N THR A 389 -13.82 17.58 5.25
CA THR A 389 -12.73 17.69 4.28
C THR A 389 -11.39 17.42 4.95
N VAL A 390 -10.45 16.83 4.20
CA VAL A 390 -9.09 16.54 4.65
C VAL A 390 -8.10 17.00 3.57
N GLY A 391 -7.03 17.66 3.99
CA GLY A 391 -5.95 18.09 3.09
C GLY A 391 -4.65 18.38 3.84
N PRO A 392 -3.52 18.51 3.14
CA PRO A 392 -2.27 18.91 3.76
C PRO A 392 -2.38 20.32 4.35
N ALA A 393 -1.64 20.61 5.41
CA ALA A 393 -1.62 21.92 6.01
C ALA A 393 -1.20 22.99 4.97
N GLY A 394 -2.06 23.98 4.76
CA GLY A 394 -1.85 25.04 3.75
C GLY A 394 -2.07 24.62 2.30
N GLY A 395 -2.54 23.40 2.05
CA GLY A 395 -2.81 22.86 0.70
C GLY A 395 -4.30 22.74 0.39
N ARG A 396 -4.61 22.15 -0.77
CA ARG A 396 -5.99 21.89 -1.18
C ARG A 396 -6.59 20.73 -0.36
N SER A 397 -7.75 20.97 0.25
CA SER A 397 -8.54 19.95 0.93
C SER A 397 -9.51 19.26 -0.04
N THR A 398 -9.80 17.98 0.21
CA THR A 398 -10.80 17.20 -0.52
C THR A 398 -11.88 16.70 0.43
N VAL A 399 -13.12 16.64 -0.06
CA VAL A 399 -14.23 16.04 0.70
C VAL A 399 -13.94 14.54 0.91
N VAL A 400 -14.08 14.08 2.15
CA VAL A 400 -13.84 12.67 2.51
C VAL A 400 -15.12 11.94 2.93
N GLY A 401 -16.20 12.66 3.19
CA GLY A 401 -17.50 12.11 3.55
C GLY A 401 -18.28 13.01 4.51
N GLN A 402 -19.29 12.44 5.14
CA GLN A 402 -20.09 13.02 6.21
C GLN A 402 -19.96 12.17 7.48
N THR A 403 -20.08 12.79 8.64
CA THR A 403 -20.00 12.09 9.94
C THR A 403 -21.22 11.20 10.20
N GLY A 404 -22.35 11.48 9.55
CA GLY A 404 -23.58 10.74 9.75
C GLY A 404 -24.25 10.99 11.12
N PRO A 405 -25.33 10.27 11.40
CA PRO A 405 -26.15 10.51 12.61
C PRO A 405 -25.43 10.16 13.92
N ASP A 406 -24.38 9.37 13.90
CA ASP A 406 -23.54 9.05 15.06
C ASP A 406 -22.36 10.03 15.25
N GLY A 407 -22.30 11.07 14.40
CA GLY A 407 -21.25 12.08 14.43
C GLY A 407 -19.85 11.55 14.13
N SER A 408 -19.71 10.35 13.51
CA SER A 408 -18.40 9.75 13.31
C SER A 408 -18.11 9.39 11.85
N LEU A 409 -16.84 9.57 11.45
CA LEU A 409 -16.36 9.19 10.12
C LEU A 409 -15.00 8.51 10.22
N TRP A 410 -14.85 7.36 9.60
CA TRP A 410 -13.56 6.73 9.43
C TRP A 410 -12.95 7.10 8.07
N THR A 411 -11.68 7.51 8.08
CA THR A 411 -10.90 7.80 6.88
C THR A 411 -9.44 7.37 7.06
N LEU A 412 -8.59 7.58 6.05
CA LEU A 412 -7.17 7.27 6.11
C LEU A 412 -6.35 8.52 6.48
N ALA A 413 -5.33 8.35 7.32
CA ALA A 413 -4.39 9.41 7.65
C ALA A 413 -3.48 9.72 6.45
N PRO A 414 -3.35 10.99 6.03
CA PRO A 414 -2.30 11.41 5.11
C PRO A 414 -0.90 11.15 5.67
N ASN A 415 0.11 11.19 4.81
CA ASN A 415 1.50 11.27 5.24
C ASN A 415 1.83 12.70 5.67
N GLY A 416 2.40 12.87 6.87
CA GLY A 416 2.73 14.18 7.43
C GLY A 416 1.52 14.88 8.06
N SER A 417 1.72 16.16 8.43
CA SER A 417 0.68 16.99 9.06
C SER A 417 -0.43 17.34 8.07
N TYR A 418 -1.67 17.30 8.53
CA TYR A 418 -2.86 17.58 7.74
C TYR A 418 -3.91 18.35 8.53
N GLN A 419 -4.84 18.96 7.82
CA GLN A 419 -6.00 19.64 8.39
C GLN A 419 -7.27 18.83 8.10
N VAL A 420 -8.13 18.76 9.11
CA VAL A 420 -9.50 18.26 9.01
C VAL A 420 -10.42 19.46 9.23
N THR A 421 -11.35 19.67 8.32
CA THR A 421 -12.37 20.70 8.45
C THR A 421 -13.74 20.03 8.46
N ALA A 422 -14.55 20.32 9.49
CA ALA A 422 -15.96 19.96 9.53
C ALA A 422 -16.80 21.21 9.24
N ILE A 423 -17.83 21.03 8.40
CA ILE A 423 -18.72 22.10 7.92
C ILE A 423 -20.16 21.67 8.14
N ASP A 424 -20.89 22.41 8.94
CA ASP A 424 -22.34 22.27 9.15
C ASP A 424 -23.03 23.62 8.90
N GLY A 425 -23.66 23.78 7.75
CA GLY A 425 -24.24 25.05 7.33
C GLY A 425 -23.19 26.18 7.28
N SER A 426 -23.30 27.16 8.18
CA SER A 426 -22.36 28.27 8.33
C SER A 426 -21.28 28.03 9.41
N ALA A 427 -21.43 26.96 10.22
CA ALA A 427 -20.49 26.62 11.28
C ALA A 427 -19.29 25.84 10.70
N VAL A 428 -18.08 26.20 11.13
CA VAL A 428 -16.84 25.59 10.61
C VAL A 428 -15.84 25.40 11.75
N VAL A 429 -15.39 24.16 11.94
CA VAL A 429 -14.27 23.85 12.84
C VAL A 429 -13.11 23.24 12.06
N ILE A 430 -11.89 23.71 12.35
CA ILE A 430 -10.64 23.26 11.70
C ILE A 430 -9.73 22.64 12.76
N LEU A 431 -9.27 21.44 12.52
CA LEU A 431 -8.34 20.73 13.39
C LEU A 431 -7.06 20.39 12.64
N SER A 432 -5.92 20.83 13.15
CA SER A 432 -4.61 20.38 12.67
C SER A 432 -4.23 19.08 13.33
N VAL A 433 -3.90 18.08 12.52
CA VAL A 433 -3.61 16.71 12.96
C VAL A 433 -2.23 16.30 12.47
N GLN A 434 -1.48 15.62 13.34
CA GLN A 434 -0.25 14.94 12.98
C GLN A 434 -0.41 13.44 13.22
N PRO A 435 -0.11 12.57 12.26
CA PRO A 435 -0.13 11.13 12.47
C PRO A 435 0.81 10.72 13.61
N THR A 436 0.52 9.61 14.27
CA THR A 436 1.44 9.02 15.25
C THR A 436 2.60 8.32 14.52
N SER A 437 3.65 7.96 15.25
CA SER A 437 4.73 7.14 14.70
C SER A 437 4.20 5.78 14.21
N THR A 438 4.74 5.29 13.08
CA THR A 438 4.39 3.98 12.54
C THR A 438 4.95 2.88 13.45
N PRO A 439 4.13 1.92 13.91
CA PRO A 439 4.61 0.75 14.66
C PRO A 439 5.29 -0.25 13.71
N ALA A 440 6.42 0.15 13.12
CA ALA A 440 7.08 -0.60 12.07
C ALA A 440 7.65 -1.92 12.58
N VAL A 441 7.53 -2.97 11.76
CA VAL A 441 8.09 -4.31 12.00
C VAL A 441 9.60 -4.25 12.12
N TYR A 442 10.24 -3.53 11.21
CA TYR A 442 11.67 -3.26 11.21
C TYR A 442 11.88 -1.77 11.35
N GLY A 443 12.87 -1.35 12.14
CA GLY A 443 13.10 0.06 12.45
C GLY A 443 13.08 0.95 11.21
N THR A 444 12.44 2.11 11.33
CA THR A 444 12.42 3.16 10.29
C THR A 444 13.71 3.98 10.29
N ARG A 445 14.56 3.83 11.32
CA ARG A 445 15.90 4.44 11.34
C ARG A 445 16.89 3.57 10.58
N ASN A 446 17.70 4.21 9.74
CA ASN A 446 18.87 3.61 9.13
C ASN A 446 19.70 2.89 10.19
N GLU A 447 19.73 1.57 10.18
CA GLU A 447 20.78 0.77 10.82
C GLU A 447 22.07 0.85 9.97
N SER A 448 22.45 2.05 9.54
CA SER A 448 23.75 2.32 8.97
C SER A 448 24.62 2.93 10.07
N ASN A 449 25.63 2.16 10.47
CA ASN A 449 26.75 2.48 11.34
C ASN A 449 26.58 2.28 12.85
N GLY A 450 26.85 1.06 13.25
CA GLY A 450 27.21 0.65 14.60
C GLY A 450 28.24 -0.46 14.64
N THR A 451 29.21 -0.50 13.68
CA THR A 451 30.47 -1.20 13.87
C THR A 451 31.37 -0.31 14.72
N GLY A 452 31.00 -0.19 15.98
CA GLY A 452 31.91 0.27 17.03
C GLY A 452 32.98 -0.79 17.21
N THR A 453 34.14 -0.60 16.59
CA THR A 453 35.37 -1.34 16.86
C THR A 453 35.71 -1.11 18.33
N ALA A 454 35.38 -2.07 19.19
CA ALA A 454 35.94 -2.11 20.53
C ALA A 454 37.45 -2.41 20.42
N THR A 455 38.26 -1.40 20.60
CA THR A 455 39.69 -1.53 20.76
C THR A 455 39.92 -2.19 22.13
N PRO A 456 40.60 -3.34 22.24
CA PRO A 456 40.97 -3.88 23.53
C PRO A 456 42.09 -3.03 24.15
N GLU A 457 41.78 -2.36 25.26
CA GLU A 457 42.84 -1.81 26.14
C GLU A 457 43.73 -2.91 26.65
N ARG A 458 45.00 -2.85 26.26
CA ARG A 458 46.08 -3.62 26.91
C ARG A 458 46.40 -2.95 28.24
N SER A 459 46.08 -3.63 29.33
CA SER A 459 46.66 -3.32 30.63
C SER A 459 48.11 -3.81 30.66
N ALA A 460 49.03 -2.93 31.03
CA ALA A 460 50.40 -3.22 31.40
C ALA A 460 50.48 -3.66 32.85
#